data_21fc2c3acecb8568a0024999fb8a1e6f
#
_entry.id   21fc2c3acecb8568a0024999fb8a1e6f
#
_cell.length_a   1.000
_cell.length_b   1.000
_cell.length_c   1.000
_cell.angle_alpha   90.00
_cell.angle_beta   90.00
_cell.angle_gamma   90.00
#
_symmetry.space_group_name_H-M   'P 1'
#
loop_
_entity.id
_entity.type
_entity.pdbx_description
1 polymer ?
#
loop_
_entity_poly.entity_id
_entity_poly.type
_entity_poly.pdbx_seq_one_letter_code
_entity_poly.pdbx_strand_id
1 'polypeptide(L)'
;MLFRSAELPFEGKHTSIASLPGMAERTIFLHGFSKAYAMTGFRIGYACGPAELIEAMMRIHQYSMLCASIISQEAAIEALQNGAEPVAEMKEQYRLRRNYIVKAFNDMGLDCHLPRGSFYAFPSVQSTGLGSGEFASRLVKEENVACVPGNAFGDAGEGFLRCCFATGLEQIKTACERTARFVKSLKSEGA
;
A
#
# COMPACT_ATOMS: atom_id res chain seq x y z
N MET A 1 -8.30 -7.44 1.64
CA MET A 1 -7.31 -6.33 1.57
C MET A 1 -7.14 -5.79 0.15
N LEU A 2 -8.18 -5.90 -0.65
CA LEU A 2 -8.20 -5.58 -2.09
C LEU A 2 -8.48 -4.10 -2.43
N PHE A 3 -8.77 -3.27 -1.43
CA PHE A 3 -9.35 -1.95 -1.65
C PHE A 3 -8.38 -0.79 -1.79
N ARG A 4 -7.10 -1.01 -1.56
CA ARG A 4 -6.12 0.08 -1.49
C ARG A 4 -5.51 0.48 -2.83
N SER A 5 -5.80 -0.27 -3.88
CA SER A 5 -5.24 -0.03 -5.21
C SER A 5 -6.26 0.34 -6.28
N ALA A 6 -7.53 0.46 -5.93
CA ALA A 6 -8.58 0.76 -6.91
C ALA A 6 -8.38 2.12 -7.60
N GLU A 7 -7.90 3.13 -6.86
CA GLU A 7 -7.59 4.46 -7.41
C GLU A 7 -6.10 4.66 -7.75
N LEU A 8 -5.25 3.68 -7.46
CA LEU A 8 -3.82 3.73 -7.73
C LEU A 8 -3.33 2.65 -8.70
N PRO A 9 -4.08 2.23 -9.74
CA PRO A 9 -3.50 1.43 -10.79
C PRO A 9 -2.59 2.32 -11.63
N PHE A 10 -1.33 1.90 -11.79
CA PHE A 10 -0.38 2.57 -12.68
C PHE A 10 -0.55 2.10 -14.13
N GLU A 11 -0.93 0.83 -14.30
CA GLU A 11 -1.25 0.22 -15.59
C GLU A 11 -2.63 -0.45 -15.53
N GLY A 12 -3.37 -0.33 -16.62
CA GLY A 12 -4.70 -0.92 -16.76
C GLY A 12 -5.78 -0.15 -16.01
N LYS A 13 -6.96 -0.77 -15.89
CA LYS A 13 -8.13 -0.24 -15.21
C LYS A 13 -8.60 -1.22 -14.16
N HIS A 14 -8.90 -0.73 -12.96
CA HIS A 14 -9.55 -1.55 -11.94
C HIS A 14 -10.99 -1.88 -12.35
N THR A 15 -11.36 -3.14 -12.22
CA THR A 15 -12.75 -3.59 -12.41
C THR A 15 -13.31 -3.98 -11.05
N SER A 16 -14.31 -3.23 -10.59
CA SER A 16 -15.03 -3.59 -9.36
C SER A 16 -15.88 -4.83 -9.60
N ILE A 17 -15.90 -5.76 -8.65
CA ILE A 17 -16.77 -6.94 -8.71
C ILE A 17 -18.26 -6.53 -8.81
N ALA A 18 -18.65 -5.42 -8.17
CA ALA A 18 -20.00 -4.88 -8.24
C ALA A 18 -20.41 -4.42 -9.65
N SER A 19 -19.46 -4.19 -10.57
CA SER A 19 -19.75 -3.81 -11.96
C SER A 19 -20.01 -5.01 -12.89
N LEU A 20 -19.81 -6.23 -12.41
CA LEU A 20 -20.07 -7.44 -13.19
C LEU A 20 -21.58 -7.76 -13.21
N PRO A 21 -22.09 -8.39 -14.28
CA PRO A 21 -23.51 -8.75 -14.38
C PRO A 21 -23.99 -9.56 -13.17
N GLY A 22 -25.09 -9.17 -12.54
CA GLY A 22 -25.70 -9.84 -11.38
C GLY A 22 -24.88 -9.77 -10.08
N MET A 23 -23.83 -8.95 -10.01
CA MET A 23 -23.00 -8.85 -8.81
C MET A 23 -23.32 -7.64 -7.92
N ALA A 24 -23.94 -6.58 -8.46
CA ALA A 24 -24.29 -5.40 -7.67
C ALA A 24 -25.20 -5.75 -6.47
N GLU A 25 -26.18 -6.63 -6.68
CA GLU A 25 -27.15 -7.08 -5.69
C GLU A 25 -26.57 -8.02 -4.63
N ARG A 26 -25.35 -8.49 -4.81
CA ARG A 26 -24.64 -9.47 -3.98
C ARG A 26 -23.33 -8.92 -3.41
N THR A 27 -23.05 -7.64 -3.60
CA THR A 27 -21.78 -7.02 -3.22
C THR A 27 -22.03 -5.87 -2.25
N ILE A 28 -21.31 -5.88 -1.13
CA ILE A 28 -21.09 -4.69 -0.31
C ILE A 28 -19.71 -4.14 -0.70
N PHE A 29 -19.70 -2.96 -1.28
CA PHE A 29 -18.49 -2.23 -1.60
C PHE A 29 -18.08 -1.38 -0.41
N LEU A 30 -16.85 -1.55 0.07
CA LEU A 30 -16.27 -0.77 1.16
C LEU A 30 -15.10 0.05 0.63
N HIS A 31 -15.09 1.33 0.90
CA HIS A 31 -14.01 2.22 0.49
C HIS A 31 -13.59 3.17 1.60
N GLY A 32 -12.30 3.50 1.65
CA GLY A 32 -11.75 4.42 2.65
C GLY A 32 -10.94 5.55 2.01
N PHE A 33 -11.15 6.77 2.47
CA PHE A 33 -10.46 7.96 1.99
C PHE A 33 -8.99 8.04 2.42
N SER A 34 -8.61 7.24 3.43
CA SER A 34 -7.28 7.30 4.05
C SER A 34 -6.11 7.24 3.08
N LYS A 35 -6.22 6.48 1.98
CA LYS A 35 -5.09 6.21 1.07
C LYS A 35 -5.24 6.92 -0.27
N ALA A 36 -6.37 6.76 -0.92
CA ALA A 36 -6.62 7.36 -2.22
C ALA A 36 -6.59 8.90 -2.19
N TYR A 37 -7.12 9.48 -1.13
CA TYR A 37 -7.20 10.92 -0.94
C TYR A 37 -6.23 11.46 0.13
N ALA A 38 -5.26 10.66 0.58
CA ALA A 38 -4.30 11.02 1.64
C ALA A 38 -4.94 11.51 2.96
N MET A 39 -6.16 11.06 3.27
CA MET A 39 -6.99 11.49 4.41
C MET A 39 -6.89 10.54 5.61
N THR A 40 -5.69 10.11 5.98
CA THR A 40 -5.51 9.10 7.06
C THR A 40 -6.02 9.59 8.41
N GLY A 41 -5.85 10.87 8.73
CA GLY A 41 -6.26 11.50 9.99
C GLY A 41 -7.76 11.69 10.12
N PHE A 42 -8.50 11.79 9.03
CA PHE A 42 -9.94 12.01 9.02
C PHE A 42 -10.78 10.81 9.47
N ARG A 43 -10.21 9.60 9.49
CA ARG A 43 -10.86 8.38 9.95
C ARG A 43 -12.23 8.12 9.31
N ILE A 44 -12.34 8.27 7.99
CA ILE A 44 -13.59 8.17 7.25
C ILE A 44 -13.49 7.18 6.09
N GLY A 45 -14.60 6.50 5.85
CA GLY A 45 -14.84 5.60 4.73
C GLY A 45 -16.34 5.49 4.50
N TYR A 46 -16.75 4.77 3.47
CA TYR A 46 -18.15 4.54 3.16
C TYR A 46 -18.39 3.10 2.68
N ALA A 47 -19.65 2.69 2.78
CA ALA A 47 -20.14 1.43 2.27
C ALA A 47 -21.28 1.67 1.28
N CYS A 48 -21.30 0.90 0.19
CA CYS A 48 -22.41 0.88 -0.77
C CYS A 48 -22.81 -0.58 -1.02
N GLY A 49 -24.11 -0.84 -1.14
CA GLY A 49 -24.59 -2.19 -1.38
C GLY A 49 -26.13 -2.27 -1.35
N PRO A 50 -26.72 -3.46 -1.33
CA PRO A 50 -28.15 -3.65 -1.20
C PRO A 50 -28.71 -2.94 0.03
N ALA A 51 -29.85 -2.24 -0.14
CA ALA A 51 -30.42 -1.37 0.88
C ALA A 51 -30.64 -2.10 2.23
N GLU A 52 -31.18 -3.30 2.20
CA GLU A 52 -31.43 -4.11 3.41
C GLU A 52 -30.15 -4.38 4.23
N LEU A 53 -29.03 -4.63 3.54
CA LEU A 53 -27.73 -4.88 4.20
C LEU A 53 -27.17 -3.57 4.76
N ILE A 54 -27.23 -2.48 4.00
CA ILE A 54 -26.78 -1.16 4.48
C ILE A 54 -27.60 -0.69 5.67
N GLU A 55 -28.92 -0.89 5.68
CA GLU A 55 -29.78 -0.59 6.83
C GLU A 55 -29.41 -1.41 8.06
N ALA A 56 -29.14 -2.71 7.89
CA ALA A 56 -28.70 -3.56 9.00
C ALA A 56 -27.34 -3.09 9.56
N MET A 57 -26.39 -2.74 8.69
CA MET A 57 -25.09 -2.16 9.09
C MET A 57 -25.28 -0.82 9.82
N MET A 58 -26.20 0.04 9.35
CA MET A 58 -26.48 1.32 9.97
C MET A 58 -27.02 1.15 11.39
N ARG A 59 -27.92 0.18 11.63
CA ARG A 59 -28.42 -0.13 12.97
C ARG A 59 -27.31 -0.49 13.95
N ILE A 60 -26.33 -1.27 13.52
CA ILE A 60 -25.16 -1.61 14.36
C ILE A 60 -24.26 -0.39 14.54
N HIS A 61 -24.01 0.36 13.47
CA HIS A 61 -23.13 1.52 13.47
C HIS A 61 -23.58 2.61 14.44
N GLN A 62 -24.87 2.95 14.43
CA GLN A 62 -25.43 4.00 15.29
C GLN A 62 -25.37 3.67 16.80
N TYR A 63 -25.32 2.39 17.17
CA TYR A 63 -25.16 1.97 18.57
C TYR A 63 -23.70 1.73 18.99
N SER A 64 -22.77 1.63 18.03
CA SER A 64 -21.35 1.41 18.31
C SER A 64 -20.51 2.69 18.18
N MET A 65 -20.76 3.48 17.16
CA MET A 65 -19.95 4.67 16.80
C MET A 65 -20.77 5.95 16.69
N LEU A 66 -22.10 5.90 16.74
CA LEU A 66 -23.05 6.98 16.50
C LEU A 66 -22.95 7.50 15.06
N CYS A 67 -21.95 8.30 14.73
CA CYS A 67 -21.68 8.80 13.38
C CYS A 67 -20.19 9.12 13.21
N ALA A 68 -19.76 9.21 11.95
CA ALA A 68 -18.46 9.79 11.64
C ALA A 68 -18.45 11.30 11.95
N SER A 69 -17.27 11.88 12.24
CA SER A 69 -17.13 13.30 12.45
C SER A 69 -17.71 14.10 11.29
N ILE A 70 -18.49 15.15 11.56
CA ILE A 70 -19.07 16.02 10.53
C ILE A 70 -17.98 16.67 9.66
N ILE A 71 -16.88 17.09 10.26
CA ILE A 71 -15.73 17.66 9.55
C ILE A 71 -15.15 16.66 8.55
N SER A 72 -15.09 15.38 8.95
CA SER A 72 -14.62 14.33 8.06
C SER A 72 -15.59 14.03 6.92
N GLN A 73 -16.90 14.14 7.17
CA GLN A 73 -17.93 13.97 6.16
C GLN A 73 -17.86 15.08 5.11
N GLU A 74 -17.76 16.34 5.53
CA GLU A 74 -17.60 17.50 4.64
C GLU A 74 -16.31 17.38 3.80
N ALA A 75 -15.20 17.01 4.43
CA ALA A 75 -13.94 16.78 3.73
C ALA A 75 -14.04 15.61 2.71
N ALA A 76 -14.82 14.57 3.02
CA ALA A 76 -15.05 13.46 2.10
C ALA A 76 -15.92 13.86 0.91
N ILE A 77 -16.92 14.72 1.11
CA ILE A 77 -17.74 15.28 0.02
C ILE A 77 -16.85 16.08 -0.93
N GLU A 78 -16.04 16.99 -0.38
CA GLU A 78 -15.09 17.79 -1.17
C GLU A 78 -14.11 16.90 -1.95
N ALA A 79 -13.56 15.87 -1.30
CA ALA A 79 -12.65 14.92 -1.95
C ALA A 79 -13.30 14.18 -3.12
N LEU A 80 -14.58 13.78 -3.00
CA LEU A 80 -15.31 13.13 -4.09
C LEU A 80 -15.67 14.07 -5.24
N GLN A 81 -15.97 15.32 -4.92
CA GLN A 81 -16.38 16.31 -5.93
C GLN A 81 -15.19 16.91 -6.68
N ASN A 82 -14.11 17.23 -5.99
CA ASN A 82 -13.02 18.03 -6.50
C ASN A 82 -11.63 17.36 -6.39
N GLY A 83 -11.53 16.16 -5.79
CA GLY A 83 -10.26 15.49 -5.53
C GLY A 83 -9.61 14.75 -6.72
N ALA A 84 -10.22 14.75 -7.92
CA ALA A 84 -9.73 13.94 -9.04
C ALA A 84 -8.34 14.37 -9.53
N GLU A 85 -8.09 15.67 -9.67
CA GLU A 85 -6.81 16.20 -10.15
C GLU A 85 -5.68 15.98 -9.11
N PRO A 86 -5.82 16.35 -7.84
CA PRO A 86 -4.82 16.02 -6.81
C PRO A 86 -4.49 14.52 -6.70
N VAL A 87 -5.49 13.65 -6.86
CA VAL A 87 -5.28 12.19 -6.88
C VAL A 87 -4.45 11.77 -8.09
N ALA A 88 -4.71 12.35 -9.27
CA ALA A 88 -3.94 12.07 -10.48
C ALA A 88 -2.48 12.50 -10.37
N GLU A 89 -2.22 13.68 -9.81
CA GLU A 89 -0.86 14.17 -9.53
C GLU A 89 -0.12 13.28 -8.53
N MET A 90 -0.76 12.92 -7.42
CA MET A 90 -0.20 12.03 -6.41
C MET A 90 0.11 10.65 -7.01
N LYS A 91 -0.76 10.11 -7.85
CA LYS A 91 -0.56 8.84 -8.54
C LYS A 91 0.67 8.87 -9.44
N GLU A 92 0.89 9.97 -10.18
CA GLU A 92 2.08 10.11 -11.02
C GLU A 92 3.36 10.16 -10.17
N GLN A 93 3.35 10.87 -9.04
CA GLN A 93 4.49 10.86 -8.11
C GLN A 93 4.78 9.45 -7.57
N TYR A 94 3.73 8.68 -7.25
CA TYR A 94 3.92 7.29 -6.83
C TYR A 94 4.46 6.41 -7.95
N ARG A 95 4.04 6.63 -9.20
CA ARG A 95 4.56 5.90 -10.35
C ARG A 95 6.06 6.11 -10.53
N LEU A 96 6.54 7.35 -10.40
CA LEU A 96 7.95 7.69 -10.49
C LEU A 96 8.75 7.02 -9.35
N ARG A 97 8.25 7.11 -8.11
CA ARG A 97 8.89 6.49 -6.94
C ARG A 97 8.92 4.96 -7.04
N ARG A 98 7.83 4.35 -7.52
CA ARG A 98 7.77 2.91 -7.80
C ARG A 98 8.87 2.49 -8.78
N ASN A 99 8.96 3.16 -9.90
CA ASN A 99 9.94 2.83 -10.94
C ASN A 99 11.37 2.91 -10.40
N TYR A 100 11.65 3.94 -9.59
CA TYR A 100 12.95 4.12 -8.96
C TYR A 100 13.27 2.98 -7.97
N ILE A 101 12.39 2.73 -7.00
CA ILE A 101 12.67 1.76 -5.94
C ILE A 101 12.78 0.33 -6.47
N VAL A 102 11.91 -0.06 -7.42
CA VAL A 102 11.96 -1.39 -8.05
C VAL A 102 13.25 -1.57 -8.84
N LYS A 103 13.64 -0.55 -9.64
CA LYS A 103 14.93 -0.59 -10.34
C LYS A 103 16.09 -0.73 -9.36
N ALA A 104 16.12 0.06 -8.28
CA ALA A 104 17.18 0.02 -7.28
C ALA A 104 17.30 -1.36 -6.61
N PHE A 105 16.17 -2.01 -6.26
CA PHE A 105 16.20 -3.36 -5.71
C PHE A 105 16.76 -4.38 -6.68
N ASN A 106 16.32 -4.37 -7.94
CA ASN A 106 16.85 -5.27 -8.96
C ASN A 106 18.33 -5.03 -9.23
N ASP A 107 18.77 -3.78 -9.30
CA ASP A 107 20.19 -3.43 -9.51
C ASP A 107 21.11 -3.94 -8.38
N MET A 108 20.62 -4.01 -7.14
CA MET A 108 21.40 -4.56 -6.01
C MET A 108 21.28 -6.09 -5.85
N GLY A 109 20.46 -6.76 -6.68
CA GLY A 109 20.30 -8.21 -6.69
C GLY A 109 19.18 -8.73 -5.80
N LEU A 110 18.25 -7.86 -5.38
CA LEU A 110 17.00 -8.24 -4.71
C LEU A 110 15.88 -8.24 -5.76
N ASP A 111 15.51 -9.43 -6.25
CA ASP A 111 14.48 -9.55 -7.27
C ASP A 111 13.16 -8.92 -6.81
N CYS A 112 12.66 -7.96 -7.57
CA CYS A 112 11.48 -7.20 -7.24
C CYS A 112 10.56 -7.05 -8.45
N HIS A 113 9.38 -7.67 -8.35
CA HIS A 113 8.34 -7.49 -9.35
C HIS A 113 7.85 -6.04 -9.39
N LEU A 114 7.61 -5.51 -10.60
CA LEU A 114 7.05 -4.16 -10.78
C LEU A 114 5.55 -4.18 -10.45
N PRO A 115 5.10 -3.57 -9.33
CA PRO A 115 3.70 -3.61 -8.95
C PRO A 115 2.87 -2.74 -9.91
N ARG A 116 1.73 -3.26 -10.37
CA ARG A 116 0.82 -2.56 -11.28
C ARG A 116 -0.06 -1.52 -10.59
N GLY A 117 0.05 -1.38 -9.30
CA GLY A 117 -0.69 -0.43 -8.46
C GLY A 117 -0.19 -0.45 -7.03
N SER A 118 -0.85 0.30 -6.13
CA SER A 118 -0.44 0.43 -4.73
C SER A 118 0.78 1.35 -4.54
N PHE A 119 1.27 1.44 -3.31
CA PHE A 119 2.50 2.16 -2.93
C PHE A 119 3.47 1.26 -2.15
N TYR A 120 3.42 -0.04 -2.44
CA TYR A 120 4.32 -1.05 -1.85
C TYR A 120 5.09 -1.78 -2.93
N ALA A 121 6.39 -1.95 -2.70
CA ALA A 121 7.26 -2.89 -3.40
C ALA A 121 7.50 -4.11 -2.50
N PHE A 122 7.75 -5.28 -3.13
CA PHE A 122 7.89 -6.54 -2.40
C PHE A 122 9.12 -7.31 -2.92
N PRO A 123 10.35 -6.80 -2.63
CA PRO A 123 11.58 -7.45 -3.08
C PRO A 123 11.83 -8.76 -2.36
N SER A 124 12.39 -9.73 -3.06
CA SER A 124 12.92 -10.97 -2.50
C SER A 124 14.29 -10.74 -1.87
N VAL A 125 14.51 -11.28 -0.68
CA VAL A 125 15.82 -11.30 0.00
C VAL A 125 16.48 -12.67 -0.02
N GLN A 126 15.87 -13.66 -0.67
CA GLN A 126 16.34 -15.05 -0.72
C GLN A 126 17.77 -15.17 -1.26
N SER A 127 18.17 -14.30 -2.20
CA SER A 127 19.52 -14.26 -2.76
C SER A 127 20.60 -13.92 -1.73
N THR A 128 20.22 -13.42 -0.54
CA THR A 128 21.15 -13.06 0.54
C THR A 128 21.42 -14.19 1.53
N GLY A 129 20.64 -15.27 1.46
CA GLY A 129 20.68 -16.38 2.42
C GLY A 129 19.99 -16.09 3.76
N LEU A 130 19.51 -14.88 4.00
CA LEU A 130 18.81 -14.51 5.23
C LEU A 130 17.29 -14.70 5.11
N GLY A 131 16.64 -15.06 6.22
CA GLY A 131 15.18 -14.99 6.34
C GLY A 131 14.68 -13.55 6.40
N SER A 132 13.40 -13.33 6.06
CA SER A 132 12.80 -11.99 6.00
C SER A 132 12.87 -11.23 7.34
N GLY A 133 12.66 -11.91 8.45
CA GLY A 133 12.73 -11.31 9.79
C GLY A 133 14.16 -10.89 10.18
N GLU A 134 15.15 -11.75 9.92
CA GLU A 134 16.55 -11.48 10.20
C GLU A 134 17.06 -10.32 9.33
N PHE A 135 16.80 -10.36 8.01
CA PHE A 135 17.18 -9.29 7.10
C PHE A 135 16.62 -7.95 7.56
N ALA A 136 15.31 -7.87 7.85
CA ALA A 136 14.66 -6.64 8.30
C ALA A 136 15.26 -6.12 9.62
N SER A 137 15.55 -7.01 10.59
CA SER A 137 16.12 -6.64 11.87
C SER A 137 17.55 -6.12 11.75
N ARG A 138 18.39 -6.79 10.95
CA ARG A 138 19.76 -6.35 10.69
C ARG A 138 19.80 -5.03 9.92
N LEU A 139 18.95 -4.88 8.89
CA LEU A 139 18.89 -3.65 8.09
C LEU A 139 18.55 -2.41 8.95
N VAL A 140 17.64 -2.55 9.92
CA VAL A 140 17.35 -1.47 10.88
C VAL A 140 18.55 -1.17 11.76
N LYS A 141 19.22 -2.19 12.29
CA LYS A 141 20.34 -2.01 13.24
C LYS A 141 21.58 -1.42 12.58
N GLU A 142 21.91 -1.90 11.37
CA GLU A 142 23.16 -1.58 10.69
C GLU A 142 23.05 -0.33 9.80
N GLU A 143 21.88 -0.12 9.18
CA GLU A 143 21.72 0.94 8.18
C GLU A 143 20.57 1.94 8.49
N ASN A 144 19.84 1.76 9.60
CA ASN A 144 18.70 2.60 9.97
C ASN A 144 17.61 2.67 8.89
N VAL A 145 17.35 1.55 8.21
CA VAL A 145 16.27 1.43 7.22
C VAL A 145 15.25 0.44 7.71
N ALA A 146 14.00 0.90 7.90
CA ALA A 146 12.90 0.07 8.37
C ALA A 146 12.05 -0.44 7.19
N CYS A 147 11.81 -1.75 7.20
CA CYS A 147 10.85 -2.42 6.31
C CYS A 147 10.08 -3.49 7.10
N VAL A 148 8.99 -3.99 6.54
CA VAL A 148 8.21 -5.03 7.20
C VAL A 148 8.58 -6.38 6.59
N PRO A 149 9.00 -7.38 7.40
CA PRO A 149 9.26 -8.72 6.89
C PRO A 149 7.98 -9.33 6.29
N GLY A 150 8.12 -10.03 5.18
CA GLY A 150 6.97 -10.51 4.39
C GLY A 150 6.14 -11.55 5.13
N ASN A 151 6.76 -12.37 5.98
CA ASN A 151 6.07 -13.37 6.80
C ASN A 151 5.06 -12.77 7.81
N ALA A 152 5.14 -11.47 8.12
CA ALA A 152 4.08 -10.77 8.84
C ALA A 152 2.72 -10.74 8.11
N PHE A 153 2.70 -11.12 6.82
CA PHE A 153 1.50 -11.18 5.98
C PHE A 153 1.08 -12.62 5.62
N GLY A 154 1.70 -13.61 6.25
CA GLY A 154 1.48 -15.03 6.04
C GLY A 154 2.74 -15.76 5.53
N ASP A 155 2.71 -17.09 5.60
CA ASP A 155 3.89 -17.95 5.31
C ASP A 155 4.44 -17.75 3.90
N ALA A 156 3.57 -17.49 2.92
CA ALA A 156 3.97 -17.20 1.54
C ALA A 156 4.80 -15.91 1.39
N GLY A 157 4.86 -15.08 2.42
CA GLY A 157 5.68 -13.87 2.46
C GLY A 157 7.10 -14.09 2.97
N GLU A 158 7.45 -15.31 3.42
CA GLU A 158 8.82 -15.58 3.86
C GLU A 158 9.81 -15.43 2.71
N GLY A 159 10.97 -14.85 3.00
CA GLY A 159 11.98 -14.51 2.00
C GLY A 159 11.70 -13.22 1.22
N PHE A 160 10.70 -12.44 1.63
CA PHE A 160 10.36 -11.14 1.04
C PHE A 160 10.31 -10.03 2.09
N LEU A 161 10.37 -8.77 1.61
CA LEU A 161 10.13 -7.58 2.41
C LEU A 161 9.00 -6.76 1.83
N ARG A 162 8.19 -6.12 2.68
CA ARG A 162 7.27 -5.07 2.23
C ARG A 162 7.90 -3.70 2.45
N CYS A 163 8.21 -3.02 1.37
CA CYS A 163 8.78 -1.67 1.35
C CYS A 163 7.73 -0.67 0.86
N CYS A 164 7.54 0.43 1.61
CA CYS A 164 6.59 1.48 1.27
C CYS A 164 7.31 2.61 0.53
N PHE A 165 6.78 3.03 -0.62
CA PHE A 165 7.30 4.19 -1.36
C PHE A 165 6.40 5.43 -1.28
N ALA A 166 5.47 5.47 -0.29
CA ALA A 166 4.65 6.65 0.00
C ALA A 166 5.40 7.67 0.89
N THR A 167 6.62 8.02 0.48
CA THR A 167 7.47 9.04 1.11
C THR A 167 8.22 9.83 0.04
N GLY A 168 8.97 10.86 0.42
CA GLY A 168 9.73 11.68 -0.53
C GLY A 168 10.77 10.88 -1.31
N LEU A 169 11.03 11.27 -2.56
CA LEU A 169 11.97 10.55 -3.42
C LEU A 169 13.39 10.53 -2.84
N GLU A 170 13.84 11.59 -2.19
CA GLU A 170 15.17 11.66 -1.59
C GLU A 170 15.34 10.68 -0.42
N GLN A 171 14.30 10.49 0.40
CA GLN A 171 14.29 9.47 1.45
C GLN A 171 14.35 8.06 0.85
N ILE A 172 13.64 7.82 -0.26
CA ILE A 172 13.70 6.53 -0.98
C ILE A 172 15.11 6.28 -1.52
N LYS A 173 15.73 7.28 -2.13
CA LYS A 173 17.13 7.18 -2.62
C LYS A 173 18.09 6.80 -1.48
N THR A 174 18.04 7.55 -0.39
CA THR A 174 18.86 7.27 0.80
C THR A 174 18.64 5.86 1.34
N ALA A 175 17.38 5.42 1.45
CA ALA A 175 17.06 4.07 1.90
C ALA A 175 17.60 2.99 0.95
N CYS A 176 17.47 3.19 -0.36
CA CYS A 176 18.01 2.26 -1.36
C CYS A 176 19.54 2.18 -1.32
N GLU A 177 20.24 3.32 -1.19
CA GLU A 177 21.71 3.36 -1.06
C GLU A 177 22.19 2.60 0.19
N ARG A 178 21.52 2.81 1.32
CA ARG A 178 21.82 2.11 2.57
C ARG A 178 21.55 0.61 2.45
N THR A 179 20.41 0.23 1.87
CA THR A 179 20.10 -1.18 1.61
C THR A 179 21.14 -1.83 0.68
N ALA A 180 21.60 -1.12 -0.34
CA ALA A 180 22.63 -1.63 -1.25
C ALA A 180 23.97 -1.88 -0.53
N ARG A 181 24.38 -0.99 0.41
CA ARG A 181 25.58 -1.21 1.24
C ARG A 181 25.41 -2.46 2.10
N PHE A 182 24.25 -2.61 2.75
CA PHE A 182 23.94 -3.78 3.56
C PHE A 182 23.99 -5.08 2.74
N VAL A 183 23.36 -5.12 1.58
CA VAL A 183 23.40 -6.30 0.69
C VAL A 183 24.84 -6.62 0.26
N LYS A 184 25.66 -5.59 0.04
CA LYS A 184 27.07 -5.77 -0.31
C LYS A 184 27.89 -6.34 0.86
N SER A 185 27.64 -5.89 2.11
CA SER A 185 28.34 -6.43 3.28
C SER A 185 28.01 -7.91 3.50
N LEU A 186 26.75 -8.32 3.33
CA LEU A 186 26.35 -9.73 3.42
C LEU A 186 27.12 -10.64 2.45
N LYS A 187 27.34 -10.18 1.22
CA LYS A 187 28.11 -10.94 0.23
C LYS A 187 29.60 -11.09 0.63
N SER A 188 30.13 -10.14 1.40
CA SER A 188 31.52 -10.20 1.90
C SER A 188 31.66 -11.07 3.15
N GLU A 189 30.59 -11.26 3.93
CA GLU A 189 30.57 -12.13 5.10
C GLU A 189 30.47 -13.62 4.73
N GLY A 190 29.91 -13.94 3.56
CA GLY A 190 29.71 -15.30 3.06
C GLY A 190 30.79 -15.81 2.10
N ALA A 191 31.79 -14.99 1.78
CA ALA A 191 32.95 -15.33 0.95
C ALA A 191 34.17 -15.64 1.81
#